data_a39f1f732834d32f584faf59c3981971
#
_entry.id   a39f1f732834d32f584faf59c3981971
#
_cell.length_a   1.000
_cell.length_b   1.000
_cell.length_c   1.000
_cell.angle_alpha   90.00
_cell.angle_beta   90.00
_cell.angle_gamma   90.00
#
_symmetry.space_group_name_H-M   'P 1'
#
loop_
_entity.id
_entity.type
_entity.pdbx_description
1 polymer ?
#
loop_
_entity_poly.entity_id
_entity_poly.type
_entity_poly.pdbx_seq_one_letter_code
_entity_poly.pdbx_strand_id
1 'polypeptide(L)'
;IVFTSSKVVGERKTSDWGGVVLRGRAQINLPPGDRTACGNLEGNAGSYGPCGTLRNDDSSGTLRYVRIEFAGREVAPNNELNGLTLGAVGSGTVIDYVQVHRGSDDGFEMFGGTVNLSHLVATAGLDDAFDWDQGWQGKGQFWVSQQILQDGNNGIEADSNRDNNALLPRSSPTIFNITLVGTGRSSQTKGEKRFAMTL
;
A
#
# COMPACT_ATOMS: atom_id res chain seq x y z
N ILE A 1 -2.10 3.80 18.81
CA ILE A 1 -1.97 5.15 18.22
C ILE A 1 -2.97 5.24 17.08
N VAL A 2 -3.62 6.43 16.92
CA VAL A 2 -4.51 6.68 15.80
C VAL A 2 -4.01 7.91 15.03
N PHE A 3 -3.74 7.74 13.75
CA PHE A 3 -3.56 8.82 12.78
C PHE A 3 -4.89 9.04 12.07
N THR A 4 -5.43 10.24 12.13
CA THR A 4 -6.79 10.49 11.63
C THR A 4 -6.96 11.95 11.17
N SER A 5 -8.08 12.23 10.54
CA SER A 5 -8.47 13.57 10.14
C SER A 5 -8.51 14.55 11.33
N SER A 6 -8.06 15.78 11.10
CA SER A 6 -8.15 16.88 12.07
C SER A 6 -9.56 17.43 12.25
N LYS A 7 -10.51 17.00 11.41
CA LYS A 7 -11.92 17.41 11.54
C LYS A 7 -12.57 16.78 12.76
N VAL A 8 -13.63 17.42 13.22
CA VAL A 8 -14.43 16.91 14.36
C VAL A 8 -15.09 15.57 14.00
N VAL A 9 -15.36 14.77 15.02
CA VAL A 9 -16.08 13.51 14.85
C VAL A 9 -17.45 13.75 14.21
N GLY A 10 -17.77 12.98 13.18
CA GLY A 10 -18.98 13.14 12.38
C GLY A 10 -18.79 13.92 11.06
N GLU A 11 -17.71 14.69 10.94
CA GLU A 11 -17.37 15.41 9.69
C GLU A 11 -16.18 14.79 8.93
N ARG A 12 -15.56 13.78 9.51
CA ARG A 12 -14.41 13.08 8.91
C ARG A 12 -14.85 12.25 7.72
N LYS A 13 -14.07 12.31 6.64
CA LYS A 13 -14.31 11.55 5.41
C LYS A 13 -13.00 11.15 4.77
N THR A 14 -13.05 10.21 3.86
CA THR A 14 -11.93 9.83 2.97
C THR A 14 -11.29 11.06 2.33
N SER A 15 -10.03 11.00 1.99
CA SER A 15 -9.27 12.13 1.41
C SER A 15 -9.06 13.33 2.33
N ASP A 16 -9.31 13.24 3.61
CA ASP A 16 -9.11 14.40 4.51
C ASP A 16 -7.62 14.76 4.67
N TRP A 17 -6.71 13.80 4.49
CA TRP A 17 -5.26 13.98 4.56
C TRP A 17 -4.52 12.91 3.75
N GLY A 18 -3.21 13.07 3.57
CA GLY A 18 -2.43 12.20 2.70
C GLY A 18 -2.36 10.76 3.16
N GLY A 19 -1.93 10.52 4.36
CA GLY A 19 -1.66 9.17 4.88
C GLY A 19 -0.28 9.07 5.55
N VAL A 20 0.11 7.85 5.90
CA VAL A 20 1.42 7.57 6.50
C VAL A 20 2.34 7.03 5.42
N VAL A 21 3.54 7.60 5.30
CA VAL A 21 4.55 7.21 4.32
C VAL A 21 5.82 6.79 5.03
N LEU A 22 6.29 5.58 4.77
CA LEU A 22 7.61 5.10 5.17
C LEU A 22 8.49 4.92 3.93
N ARG A 23 9.73 5.39 4.01
CA ARG A 23 10.69 5.31 2.91
C ARG A 23 11.95 4.60 3.38
N GLY A 24 12.36 3.61 2.63
CA GLY A 24 13.56 2.81 2.89
C GLY A 24 14.54 2.85 1.74
N ARG A 25 15.56 2.00 1.82
CA ARG A 25 16.66 1.87 0.87
C ARG A 25 16.81 0.46 0.30
N ALA A 26 15.74 -0.33 0.39
CA ALA A 26 15.73 -1.65 -0.18
C ALA A 26 15.56 -1.60 -1.72
N GLN A 27 15.61 -2.74 -2.34
CA GLN A 27 15.54 -2.87 -3.80
C GLN A 27 14.20 -2.43 -4.38
N ILE A 28 14.27 -1.89 -5.59
CA ILE A 28 13.14 -1.58 -6.46
C ILE A 28 13.48 -1.96 -7.89
N ASN A 29 12.49 -2.10 -8.77
CA ASN A 29 12.70 -2.46 -10.18
C ASN A 29 12.29 -1.35 -11.15
N LEU A 30 12.73 -0.14 -10.94
CA LEU A 30 12.44 0.97 -11.86
C LEU A 30 13.23 0.88 -13.17
N PRO A 31 12.71 1.42 -14.30
CA PRO A 31 13.47 1.55 -15.53
C PRO A 31 14.74 2.43 -15.34
N PRO A 32 15.84 2.12 -16.01
CA PRO A 32 16.06 1.03 -16.96
C PRO A 32 16.45 -0.31 -16.33
N GLY A 33 16.11 -0.59 -15.08
CA GLY A 33 16.49 -1.80 -14.35
C GLY A 33 17.71 -1.60 -13.46
N ASP A 34 18.03 -0.36 -13.13
CA ASP A 34 19.09 -0.04 -12.19
C ASP A 34 18.61 -0.25 -10.75
N ARG A 35 19.11 -1.31 -10.13
CA ARG A 35 18.80 -1.66 -8.73
C ARG A 35 19.29 -0.63 -7.71
N THR A 36 20.07 0.36 -8.13
CA THR A 36 20.58 1.43 -7.28
C THR A 36 19.84 2.76 -7.49
N ALA A 37 18.84 2.78 -8.37
CA ALA A 37 18.06 3.96 -8.68
C ALA A 37 17.23 4.46 -7.48
N CYS A 38 16.82 5.72 -7.56
CA CYS A 38 15.80 6.30 -6.71
C CYS A 38 14.46 6.31 -7.42
N GLY A 39 13.41 5.92 -6.72
CA GLY A 39 12.03 6.25 -7.05
C GLY A 39 11.61 7.56 -6.39
N ASN A 40 10.55 8.15 -6.89
CA ASN A 40 9.87 9.26 -6.26
C ASN A 40 8.43 8.85 -6.00
N LEU A 41 8.02 8.95 -4.74
CA LEU A 41 6.63 8.67 -4.35
C LEU A 41 5.69 9.76 -4.86
N GLU A 42 4.48 9.36 -5.10
CA GLU A 42 3.37 10.23 -5.42
C GLU A 42 3.19 11.32 -4.36
N GLY A 43 2.45 12.36 -4.68
CA GLY A 43 2.27 13.49 -3.77
C GLY A 43 3.53 14.27 -3.42
N ASN A 44 4.62 14.11 -4.16
CA ASN A 44 5.94 14.64 -3.78
C ASN A 44 6.39 14.21 -2.37
N ALA A 45 5.95 13.02 -1.94
CA ALA A 45 6.27 12.46 -0.62
C ALA A 45 7.75 12.08 -0.46
N GLY A 46 8.55 12.35 -1.49
CA GLY A 46 10.01 12.26 -1.49
C GLY A 46 10.53 10.98 -2.15
N SER A 47 11.86 10.88 -2.21
CA SER A 47 12.55 9.78 -2.87
C SER A 47 12.64 8.55 -1.96
N TYR A 48 12.63 7.37 -2.56
CA TYR A 48 12.80 6.08 -1.91
C TYR A 48 13.69 5.15 -2.75
N GLY A 49 14.05 4.02 -2.19
CA GLY A 49 14.93 3.07 -2.85
C GLY A 49 16.39 3.26 -2.52
N PRO A 50 17.27 2.49 -3.16
CA PRO A 50 18.70 2.47 -2.83
C PRO A 50 19.41 3.81 -2.91
N CYS A 51 19.06 4.63 -3.89
CA CYS A 51 19.69 5.95 -4.10
C CYS A 51 21.22 5.87 -4.03
N GLY A 52 21.80 4.89 -4.71
CA GLY A 52 23.24 4.59 -4.70
C GLY A 52 23.68 3.57 -3.64
N THR A 53 22.90 3.31 -2.60
CA THR A 53 23.28 2.36 -1.54
C THR A 53 22.16 1.40 -1.22
N LEU A 54 22.21 0.21 -1.78
CA LEU A 54 21.22 -0.85 -1.55
C LEU A 54 21.28 -1.41 -0.12
N ARG A 55 20.16 -1.42 0.57
CA ARG A 55 19.99 -1.92 1.94
C ARG A 55 18.69 -2.71 2.09
N ASN A 56 18.68 -3.95 1.66
CA ASN A 56 17.49 -4.81 1.81
C ASN A 56 17.12 -5.10 3.27
N ASP A 57 18.05 -4.94 4.17
CA ASP A 57 17.90 -5.03 5.64
C ASP A 57 17.60 -3.70 6.32
N ASP A 58 17.36 -2.65 5.56
CA ASP A 58 17.06 -1.31 6.09
C ASP A 58 15.92 -1.34 7.09
N SER A 59 15.99 -0.44 8.07
CA SER A 59 14.94 -0.27 9.07
C SER A 59 14.43 1.16 9.08
N SER A 60 13.16 1.32 8.74
CA SER A 60 12.40 2.56 8.89
C SER A 60 11.68 2.66 10.24
N GLY A 61 12.02 1.77 11.19
CA GLY A 61 11.47 1.78 12.53
C GLY A 61 10.39 0.73 12.79
N THR A 62 9.53 1.01 13.75
CA THR A 62 8.47 0.08 14.20
C THR A 62 7.12 0.77 14.20
N LEU A 63 6.16 0.20 13.47
CA LEU A 63 4.76 0.61 13.44
C LEU A 63 3.90 -0.56 13.95
N ARG A 64 3.45 -0.47 15.20
CA ARG A 64 2.64 -1.50 15.84
C ARG A 64 1.44 -0.92 16.57
N TYR A 65 0.31 -1.62 16.51
CA TYR A 65 -0.94 -1.20 17.14
C TYR A 65 -1.35 0.21 16.72
N VAL A 66 -1.38 0.41 15.40
CA VAL A 66 -1.68 1.69 14.77
C VAL A 66 -2.95 1.58 13.96
N ARG A 67 -3.76 2.62 14.00
CA ARG A 67 -4.91 2.82 13.12
C ARG A 67 -4.71 4.10 12.31
N ILE A 68 -4.92 4.01 11.00
CA ILE A 68 -4.83 5.11 10.03
C ILE A 68 -6.23 5.28 9.45
N GLU A 69 -6.79 6.46 9.53
CA GLU A 69 -8.18 6.72 9.14
C GLU A 69 -8.32 7.93 8.22
N PHE A 70 -9.20 7.82 7.22
CA PHE A 70 -9.61 8.92 6.35
C PHE A 70 -8.46 9.52 5.51
N ALA A 71 -7.47 8.71 5.20
CA ALA A 71 -6.33 9.08 4.38
C ALA A 71 -6.64 8.94 2.87
N GLY A 72 -5.61 9.03 2.02
CA GLY A 72 -5.69 8.77 0.59
C GLY A 72 -5.93 10.03 -0.25
N ARG A 73 -5.41 11.19 0.19
CA ARG A 73 -5.69 12.45 -0.52
C ARG A 73 -5.04 12.46 -1.90
N GLU A 74 -5.85 12.72 -2.92
CA GLU A 74 -5.37 13.12 -4.23
C GLU A 74 -4.70 14.49 -4.14
N VAL A 75 -3.45 14.57 -4.56
CA VAL A 75 -2.64 15.81 -4.54
C VAL A 75 -2.52 16.43 -5.92
N ALA A 76 -2.72 15.64 -6.97
CA ALA A 76 -2.86 16.05 -8.37
C ALA A 76 -3.60 14.94 -9.13
N PRO A 77 -4.15 15.17 -10.32
CA PRO A 77 -4.84 14.14 -11.10
C PRO A 77 -3.98 12.87 -11.30
N ASN A 78 -4.50 11.72 -10.91
CA ASN A 78 -3.82 10.42 -10.87
C ASN A 78 -2.50 10.45 -10.06
N ASN A 79 -2.55 11.11 -8.92
CA ASN A 79 -1.41 11.23 -8.00
C ASN A 79 -1.96 11.31 -6.58
N GLU A 80 -2.23 10.17 -6.01
CA GLU A 80 -2.86 9.98 -4.72
C GLU A 80 -1.85 9.47 -3.69
N LEU A 81 -2.19 9.59 -2.43
CA LEU A 81 -1.46 8.97 -1.33
C LEU A 81 -2.33 7.91 -0.67
N ASN A 82 -1.72 6.80 -0.33
CA ASN A 82 -2.40 5.66 0.28
C ASN A 82 -2.64 5.82 1.79
N GLY A 83 -3.37 4.89 2.37
CA GLY A 83 -3.45 4.79 3.82
C GLY A 83 -2.07 4.62 4.46
N LEU A 84 -1.37 3.57 4.08
CA LEU A 84 0.03 3.32 4.42
C LEU A 84 0.84 3.02 3.15
N THR A 85 1.72 3.95 2.78
CA THR A 85 2.64 3.81 1.66
C THR A 85 4.02 3.35 2.14
N LEU A 86 4.56 2.30 1.53
CA LEU A 86 5.86 1.69 1.88
C LEU A 86 6.79 1.72 0.66
N GLY A 87 7.55 2.81 0.49
CA GLY A 87 8.52 2.95 -0.60
C GLY A 87 9.86 2.28 -0.27
N ALA A 88 10.19 1.18 -0.91
CA ALA A 88 11.45 0.43 -0.74
C ALA A 88 11.84 0.15 0.71
N VAL A 89 10.87 -0.16 1.54
CA VAL A 89 11.09 -0.44 2.96
C VAL A 89 11.77 -1.80 3.13
N GLY A 90 12.83 -1.82 3.95
CA GLY A 90 13.65 -3.01 4.16
C GLY A 90 13.12 -3.95 5.25
N SER A 91 13.67 -5.17 5.26
CA SER A 91 13.23 -6.25 6.15
C SER A 91 13.51 -6.02 7.64
N GLY A 92 14.32 -5.01 7.98
CA GLY A 92 14.55 -4.60 9.37
C GLY A 92 13.42 -3.77 9.97
N THR A 93 12.45 -3.33 9.15
CA THR A 93 11.28 -2.59 9.58
C THR A 93 10.21 -3.52 10.15
N VAL A 94 9.56 -3.10 11.21
CA VAL A 94 8.46 -3.86 11.85
C VAL A 94 7.13 -3.19 11.55
N ILE A 95 6.26 -3.89 10.82
CA ILE A 95 4.87 -3.48 10.56
C ILE A 95 3.94 -4.59 11.05
N ASP A 96 3.22 -4.32 12.13
CA ASP A 96 2.47 -5.37 12.81
C ASP A 96 1.25 -4.78 13.56
N TYR A 97 0.09 -5.40 13.44
CA TYR A 97 -1.16 -4.90 13.99
C TYR A 97 -1.48 -3.47 13.53
N VAL A 98 -1.57 -3.29 12.21
CA VAL A 98 -1.91 -2.00 11.60
C VAL A 98 -3.27 -2.11 10.92
N GLN A 99 -4.13 -1.14 11.16
CA GLN A 99 -5.41 -0.99 10.46
C GLN A 99 -5.40 0.28 9.63
N VAL A 100 -5.86 0.17 8.38
CA VAL A 100 -6.29 1.30 7.55
C VAL A 100 -7.81 1.28 7.42
N HIS A 101 -8.45 2.42 7.64
CA HIS A 101 -9.90 2.56 7.64
C HIS A 101 -10.32 3.79 6.84
N ARG A 102 -11.16 3.58 5.83
CA ARG A 102 -11.71 4.64 4.98
C ARG A 102 -10.63 5.50 4.31
N GLY A 103 -9.67 4.84 3.65
CA GLY A 103 -8.81 5.49 2.65
C GLY A 103 -9.61 5.78 1.38
N SER A 104 -9.23 6.80 0.61
CA SER A 104 -9.79 7.07 -0.72
C SER A 104 -8.97 6.45 -1.84
N ASP A 105 -7.77 6.08 -1.55
CA ASP A 105 -6.87 5.30 -2.35
C ASP A 105 -6.56 4.00 -1.59
N ASP A 106 -5.50 3.29 -1.95
CA ASP A 106 -5.20 1.98 -1.37
C ASP A 106 -5.10 1.98 0.15
N GLY A 107 -5.46 0.85 0.73
CA GLY A 107 -5.24 0.63 2.14
C GLY A 107 -3.75 0.57 2.48
N PHE A 108 -3.06 -0.35 1.84
CA PHE A 108 -1.62 -0.58 1.99
C PHE A 108 -1.00 -0.73 0.63
N GLU A 109 0.03 0.05 0.30
CA GLU A 109 0.75 -0.07 -0.94
C GLU A 109 2.26 -0.19 -0.73
N MET A 110 2.85 -1.21 -1.40
CA MET A 110 4.27 -1.55 -1.33
C MET A 110 4.96 -1.30 -2.66
N PHE A 111 5.69 -0.19 -2.77
CA PHE A 111 6.56 0.11 -3.90
C PHE A 111 7.93 -0.56 -3.71
N GLY A 112 8.07 -1.79 -4.16
CA GLY A 112 9.30 -2.56 -3.97
C GLY A 112 9.63 -2.88 -2.51
N GLY A 113 10.90 -3.15 -2.23
CA GLY A 113 11.35 -3.44 -0.89
C GLY A 113 11.28 -4.90 -0.48
N THR A 114 11.58 -5.14 0.80
CA THR A 114 11.67 -6.48 1.40
C THR A 114 10.99 -6.56 2.77
N VAL A 115 10.22 -5.55 3.13
CA VAL A 115 9.51 -5.50 4.42
C VAL A 115 8.54 -6.66 4.59
N ASN A 116 8.47 -7.18 5.80
CA ASN A 116 7.48 -8.19 6.18
C ASN A 116 6.32 -7.53 6.94
N LEU A 117 5.10 -7.97 6.65
CA LEU A 117 3.87 -7.35 7.11
C LEU A 117 2.99 -8.40 7.80
N SER A 118 2.56 -8.12 9.01
CA SER A 118 1.74 -9.05 9.77
C SER A 118 0.55 -8.37 10.43
N HIS A 119 -0.57 -9.09 10.57
CA HIS A 119 -1.79 -8.62 11.20
C HIS A 119 -2.29 -7.28 10.65
N LEU A 120 -2.50 -7.24 9.33
CA LEU A 120 -3.03 -6.04 8.66
C LEU A 120 -4.55 -6.13 8.49
N VAL A 121 -5.21 -4.99 8.65
CA VAL A 121 -6.65 -4.86 8.46
C VAL A 121 -6.96 -3.66 7.59
N ALA A 122 -7.57 -3.87 6.42
CA ALA A 122 -8.07 -2.81 5.54
C ALA A 122 -9.59 -2.81 5.54
N THR A 123 -10.22 -1.69 5.86
CA THR A 123 -11.69 -1.63 5.97
C THR A 123 -12.27 -0.39 5.32
N ALA A 124 -13.32 -0.61 4.52
CA ALA A 124 -14.13 0.46 3.93
C ALA A 124 -13.33 1.49 3.11
N GLY A 125 -12.25 1.05 2.44
CA GLY A 125 -11.51 1.85 1.47
C GLY A 125 -12.29 2.04 0.18
N LEU A 126 -11.89 3.02 -0.63
CA LEU A 126 -12.52 3.30 -1.93
C LEU A 126 -11.78 2.63 -3.09
N ASP A 127 -10.53 2.23 -2.91
CA ASP A 127 -9.72 1.52 -3.87
C ASP A 127 -9.25 0.18 -3.29
N ASP A 128 -8.07 -0.29 -3.61
CA ASP A 128 -7.61 -1.62 -3.25
C ASP A 128 -7.27 -1.75 -1.76
N ALA A 129 -7.48 -2.93 -1.22
CA ALA A 129 -7.16 -3.14 0.20
C ALA A 129 -5.66 -3.31 0.42
N PHE A 130 -5.01 -4.04 -0.49
CA PHE A 130 -3.56 -4.31 -0.50
C PHE A 130 -3.07 -4.25 -1.93
N ASP A 131 -2.10 -3.40 -2.20
CA ASP A 131 -1.42 -3.32 -3.49
C ASP A 131 0.10 -3.48 -3.34
N TRP A 132 0.74 -4.03 -4.36
CA TRP A 132 2.19 -4.06 -4.47
C TRP A 132 2.68 -3.98 -5.90
N ASP A 133 3.72 -3.21 -6.09
CA ASP A 133 4.39 -2.98 -7.35
C ASP A 133 5.92 -2.93 -7.15
N GLN A 134 6.65 -2.65 -8.21
CA GLN A 134 8.08 -2.35 -8.25
C GLN A 134 8.99 -3.39 -7.59
N GLY A 135 8.60 -4.66 -7.66
CA GLY A 135 9.46 -5.77 -7.24
C GLY A 135 9.48 -6.02 -5.74
N TRP A 136 8.38 -5.82 -5.03
CA TRP A 136 8.28 -6.19 -3.62
C TRP A 136 8.50 -7.69 -3.42
N GLN A 137 9.38 -8.07 -2.47
CA GLN A 137 9.76 -9.44 -2.14
C GLN A 137 9.64 -9.74 -0.63
N GLY A 138 8.73 -9.09 0.04
CA GLY A 138 8.47 -9.33 1.45
C GLY A 138 7.59 -10.55 1.72
N LYS A 139 7.20 -10.69 2.98
CA LYS A 139 6.26 -11.71 3.45
C LYS A 139 5.06 -11.05 4.08
N GLY A 140 3.88 -11.64 3.89
CA GLY A 140 2.63 -11.23 4.49
C GLY A 140 1.95 -12.36 5.25
N GLN A 141 1.36 -12.03 6.42
CA GLN A 141 0.58 -13.02 7.15
C GLN A 141 -0.53 -12.36 7.99
N PHE A 142 -1.68 -13.04 8.05
CA PHE A 142 -2.84 -12.59 8.82
C PHE A 142 -3.39 -11.24 8.34
N TRP A 143 -3.72 -11.15 7.06
CA TRP A 143 -4.32 -9.97 6.47
C TRP A 143 -5.83 -10.14 6.34
N VAL A 144 -6.56 -9.09 6.62
CA VAL A 144 -8.01 -9.05 6.49
C VAL A 144 -8.42 -7.79 5.74
N SER A 145 -9.24 -7.94 4.71
CA SER A 145 -9.96 -6.82 4.12
C SER A 145 -11.46 -6.98 4.26
N GLN A 146 -12.14 -5.86 4.46
CA GLN A 146 -13.61 -5.79 4.45
C GLN A 146 -14.06 -4.57 3.65
N GLN A 147 -14.64 -4.84 2.49
CA GLN A 147 -15.21 -3.80 1.62
C GLN A 147 -16.62 -3.44 2.06
N ILE A 148 -17.07 -2.24 1.70
CA ILE A 148 -18.43 -1.76 1.89
C ILE A 148 -19.17 -1.65 0.55
N LEU A 149 -20.52 -1.57 0.61
CA LEU A 149 -21.39 -1.69 -0.56
C LEU A 149 -21.18 -0.64 -1.66
N GLN A 150 -20.62 0.49 -1.35
CA GLN A 150 -20.61 1.64 -2.24
C GLN A 150 -19.29 1.85 -2.95
N ASP A 151 -18.20 1.33 -2.39
CA ASP A 151 -16.86 1.67 -2.83
C ASP A 151 -15.87 0.53 -2.57
N GLY A 152 -14.67 0.65 -3.08
CA GLY A 152 -13.61 -0.34 -3.02
C GLY A 152 -13.45 -1.06 -4.35
N ASN A 153 -12.22 -1.31 -4.74
CA ASN A 153 -11.86 -1.98 -5.97
C ASN A 153 -11.49 -3.44 -5.68
N ASN A 154 -10.24 -3.81 -5.62
CA ASN A 154 -9.83 -5.18 -5.37
C ASN A 154 -9.57 -5.45 -3.87
N GLY A 155 -9.56 -6.71 -3.50
CA GLY A 155 -9.00 -7.15 -2.24
C GLY A 155 -7.48 -7.12 -2.27
N ILE A 156 -6.91 -7.47 -3.42
CA ILE A 156 -5.48 -7.38 -3.74
C ILE A 156 -5.33 -6.96 -5.20
N GLU A 157 -4.47 -5.97 -5.45
CA GLU A 157 -3.84 -5.71 -6.74
C GLU A 157 -2.36 -6.06 -6.65
N ALA A 158 -1.80 -6.64 -7.73
CA ALA A 158 -0.45 -7.19 -7.66
C ALA A 158 0.29 -7.07 -8.98
N ASP A 159 1.19 -6.14 -9.01
CA ASP A 159 2.04 -5.91 -10.16
C ASP A 159 3.52 -6.22 -9.87
N SER A 160 4.29 -6.45 -10.92
CA SER A 160 5.75 -6.46 -10.83
C SER A 160 6.33 -5.10 -11.18
N ASN A 161 5.84 -4.50 -12.25
CA ASN A 161 6.10 -3.14 -12.67
C ASN A 161 5.12 -2.78 -13.79
N ARG A 162 4.32 -1.75 -13.59
CA ARG A 162 3.24 -1.34 -14.53
C ARG A 162 3.72 -1.08 -15.96
N ASP A 163 4.96 -0.61 -16.14
CA ASP A 163 5.50 -0.27 -17.45
C ASP A 163 6.25 -1.44 -18.09
N ASN A 164 6.86 -2.33 -17.30
CA ASN A 164 7.62 -3.47 -17.80
C ASN A 164 7.74 -4.59 -16.75
N ASN A 165 6.84 -5.55 -16.80
CA ASN A 165 6.82 -6.71 -15.91
C ASN A 165 8.07 -7.62 -15.98
N ALA A 166 8.98 -7.40 -16.92
CA ALA A 166 10.24 -8.14 -17.02
C ALA A 166 11.38 -7.53 -16.19
N LEU A 167 11.21 -6.35 -15.63
CA LEU A 167 12.22 -5.72 -14.78
C LEU A 167 12.53 -6.56 -13.54
N LEU A 168 13.76 -6.50 -13.09
CA LEU A 168 14.24 -7.24 -11.92
C LEU A 168 14.59 -6.29 -10.78
N PRO A 169 14.31 -6.70 -9.53
CA PRO A 169 13.65 -7.95 -9.12
C PRO A 169 12.17 -7.94 -9.46
N ARG A 170 11.60 -9.07 -9.85
CA ARG A 170 10.15 -9.17 -9.96
C ARG A 170 9.49 -9.21 -8.59
N SER A 171 8.26 -8.70 -8.49
CA SER A 171 7.46 -8.93 -7.30
C SER A 171 7.25 -10.43 -7.09
N SER A 172 7.61 -10.89 -5.90
CA SER A 172 7.53 -12.31 -5.53
C SER A 172 7.29 -12.46 -4.03
N PRO A 173 6.21 -11.88 -3.49
CA PRO A 173 5.92 -12.02 -2.08
C PRO A 173 5.50 -13.44 -1.71
N THR A 174 5.62 -13.76 -0.43
CA THR A 174 5.08 -14.98 0.16
C THR A 174 4.02 -14.62 1.17
N ILE A 175 2.75 -14.96 0.90
CA ILE A 175 1.63 -14.50 1.71
C ILE A 175 0.78 -15.69 2.18
N PHE A 176 0.41 -15.69 3.47
CA PHE A 176 -0.41 -16.71 4.10
C PHE A 176 -1.54 -16.10 4.94
N ASN A 177 -2.61 -16.85 5.12
CA ASN A 177 -3.72 -16.50 6.01
C ASN A 177 -4.33 -15.13 5.67
N ILE A 178 -4.80 -14.99 4.45
CA ILE A 178 -5.57 -13.83 4.00
C ILE A 178 -7.06 -14.13 4.06
N THR A 179 -7.85 -13.15 4.50
CA THR A 179 -9.30 -13.16 4.42
C THR A 179 -9.78 -11.90 3.70
N LEU A 180 -10.42 -12.07 2.55
CA LEU A 180 -10.98 -10.97 1.76
C LEU A 180 -12.50 -11.06 1.83
N VAL A 181 -13.13 -10.05 2.44
CA VAL A 181 -14.58 -9.96 2.58
C VAL A 181 -15.10 -8.89 1.62
N GLY A 182 -15.66 -9.33 0.52
CA GLY A 182 -16.31 -8.46 -0.46
C GLY A 182 -17.70 -8.02 0.02
N THR A 183 -18.36 -7.19 -0.78
CA THR A 183 -19.67 -6.61 -0.46
C THR A 183 -20.83 -7.61 -0.52
N GLY A 184 -20.62 -8.80 -1.07
CA GLY A 184 -21.65 -9.82 -1.25
C GLY A 184 -22.69 -9.51 -2.33
N ARG A 185 -22.55 -8.39 -3.06
CA ARG A 185 -23.43 -8.00 -4.17
C ARG A 185 -22.59 -7.62 -5.39
N SER A 186 -23.14 -7.88 -6.58
CA SER A 186 -22.54 -7.36 -7.80
C SER A 186 -22.54 -5.84 -7.76
N SER A 187 -21.41 -5.23 -8.06
CA SER A 187 -21.29 -3.77 -8.18
C SER A 187 -22.29 -3.26 -9.22
N GLN A 188 -23.10 -2.28 -8.85
CA GLN A 188 -23.98 -1.56 -9.76
C GLN A 188 -23.26 -0.36 -10.40
N THR A 189 -22.03 -0.09 -10.01
CA THR A 189 -21.25 1.05 -10.52
C THR A 189 -20.70 0.68 -11.89
N LYS A 190 -20.99 1.54 -12.86
CA LYS A 190 -20.60 1.30 -14.26
C LYS A 190 -19.08 1.24 -14.41
N GLY A 191 -18.60 0.15 -14.98
CA GLY A 191 -17.32 0.09 -15.67
C GLY A 191 -16.17 -0.54 -14.88
N GLU A 192 -16.22 -0.62 -13.58
CA GLU A 192 -15.13 -1.21 -12.81
C GLU A 192 -15.40 -2.67 -12.46
N LYS A 193 -14.45 -3.50 -12.78
CA LYS A 193 -14.43 -4.89 -12.38
C LYS A 193 -13.79 -4.96 -11.01
N ARG A 194 -14.50 -5.54 -10.05
CA ARG A 194 -14.04 -5.72 -8.69
C ARG A 194 -13.67 -7.17 -8.47
N PHE A 195 -12.43 -7.44 -8.17
CA PHE A 195 -11.91 -8.78 -7.99
C PHE A 195 -11.48 -9.01 -6.53
N ALA A 196 -11.49 -10.28 -6.12
CA ALA A 196 -10.81 -10.64 -4.88
C ALA A 196 -9.30 -10.39 -5.01
N MET A 197 -8.75 -10.64 -6.19
CA MET A 197 -7.35 -10.46 -6.52
C MET A 197 -7.20 -10.20 -8.01
N THR A 198 -6.39 -9.22 -8.37
CA THR A 198 -5.86 -8.97 -9.74
C THR A 198 -4.35 -9.17 -9.72
N LEU A 199 -3.83 -9.92 -10.70
CA LEU A 199 -2.40 -10.25 -10.84
C LEU A 199 -1.90 -9.85 -12.23
#